data_8ce5bee5420e4a3f9ce9ff8f234341aa
#
_entry.id   8ce5bee5420e4a3f9ce9ff8f234341aa
#
_cell.length_a   1.000
_cell.length_b   1.000
_cell.length_c   1.000
_cell.angle_alpha   90.00
_cell.angle_beta   90.00
_cell.angle_gamma   90.00
#
_symmetry.space_group_name_H-M   'P 1'
#
loop_
_entity.id
_entity.type
_entity.pdbx_description
1 polymer ?
#
loop_
_entity_poly.entity_id
_entity_poly.type
_entity_poly.pdbx_seq_one_letter_code
_entity_poly.pdbx_strand_id
1 'polypeptide(L)'
;MTALVGPSGSGKSTVAKLIAGYWDVTSGSITLGGHELKDMPLSEIADQISYVSQDNYLFNRSIRENIRMGRPSATDAEVEQAAKQSGCDAIIRKLDNGYDTVVGSAGSHLSGGERQRIAIARAMLKNAPVVILDEATAYIDPENEALVQKAISTLTVGKTLIVIAHRLSTIVGADNIVVVKDGTIHAQSTHEKLLETCPLYRDMWQAHIGAKDQM
;
A
#
# COMPACT_ATOMS: atom_id res chain seq x y z
N MET A 1 12.57 1.39 4.06
CA MET A 1 11.42 0.51 3.73
C MET A 1 11.48 -0.75 4.57
N THR A 2 10.37 -1.11 5.24
CA THR A 2 10.21 -2.38 5.95
C THR A 2 9.18 -3.24 5.22
N ALA A 3 9.52 -4.49 4.92
CA ALA A 3 8.61 -5.43 4.27
C ALA A 3 8.13 -6.50 5.26
N LEU A 4 6.83 -6.75 5.29
CA LEU A 4 6.22 -7.86 6.02
C LEU A 4 5.96 -9.01 5.04
N VAL A 5 6.53 -10.17 5.28
CA VAL A 5 6.39 -11.38 4.46
C VAL A 5 6.03 -12.59 5.32
N GLY A 6 5.52 -13.63 4.71
CA GLY A 6 5.16 -14.86 5.41
C GLY A 6 4.00 -15.58 4.74
N PRO A 7 3.67 -16.79 5.14
CA PRO A 7 2.56 -17.58 4.61
C PRO A 7 1.22 -16.83 4.68
N SER A 8 0.25 -17.24 3.85
CA SER A 8 -1.11 -16.73 3.97
C SER A 8 -1.66 -17.01 5.37
N GLY A 9 -2.40 -16.06 5.94
CA GLY A 9 -2.94 -16.18 7.31
C GLY A 9 -1.92 -15.99 8.44
N SER A 10 -0.65 -15.67 8.17
CA SER A 10 0.37 -15.49 9.23
C SER A 10 0.19 -14.22 10.10
N GLY A 11 -0.75 -13.32 9.78
CA GLY A 11 -1.05 -12.12 10.57
C GLY A 11 -0.48 -10.80 10.01
N LYS A 12 0.13 -10.77 8.82
CA LYS A 12 0.75 -9.56 8.24
C LYS A 12 -0.20 -8.37 8.14
N SER A 13 -1.37 -8.56 7.53
CA SER A 13 -2.38 -7.50 7.39
C SER A 13 -2.97 -7.10 8.75
N THR A 14 -3.01 -8.02 9.73
CA THR A 14 -3.38 -7.70 11.12
C THR A 14 -2.38 -6.74 11.74
N VAL A 15 -1.08 -7.02 11.62
CA VAL A 15 0.00 -6.14 12.10
C VAL A 15 -0.12 -4.75 11.44
N ALA A 16 -0.32 -4.68 10.13
CA ALA A 16 -0.47 -3.41 9.41
C ALA A 16 -1.70 -2.61 9.89
N LYS A 17 -2.83 -3.28 10.15
CA LYS A 17 -4.05 -2.63 10.66
C LYS A 17 -3.90 -2.15 12.10
N LEU A 18 -3.16 -2.88 12.95
CA LEU A 18 -2.79 -2.43 14.29
C LEU A 18 -1.89 -1.19 14.23
N ILE A 19 -0.88 -1.17 13.35
CA ILE A 19 -0.02 0.01 13.14
C ILE A 19 -0.83 1.20 12.63
N ALA A 20 -1.82 0.95 11.75
CA ALA A 20 -2.70 2.00 11.23
C ALA A 20 -3.74 2.51 12.23
N GLY A 21 -3.79 1.95 13.45
CA GLY A 21 -4.75 2.33 14.48
C GLY A 21 -6.19 1.91 14.20
N TYR A 22 -6.40 0.91 13.32
CA TYR A 22 -7.75 0.40 13.05
C TYR A 22 -8.27 -0.52 14.15
N TRP A 23 -7.37 -1.10 14.92
CA TRP A 23 -7.66 -1.96 16.08
C TRP A 23 -6.70 -1.66 17.21
N ASP A 24 -7.17 -1.79 18.44
CA ASP A 24 -6.34 -1.67 19.62
C ASP A 24 -5.57 -2.98 19.90
N VAL A 25 -4.39 -2.84 20.50
CA VAL A 25 -3.64 -4.00 20.98
C VAL A 25 -4.24 -4.51 22.30
N THR A 26 -4.35 -5.83 22.45
CA THR A 26 -4.81 -6.46 23.69
C THR A 26 -3.75 -6.37 24.81
N SER A 27 -2.46 -6.37 24.42
CA SER A 27 -1.33 -6.25 25.32
C SER A 27 -0.12 -5.68 24.57
N GLY A 28 0.85 -5.16 25.28
CA GLY A 28 1.99 -4.45 24.69
C GLY A 28 1.63 -3.04 24.25
N SER A 29 2.46 -2.44 23.40
CA SER A 29 2.24 -1.08 22.92
C SER A 29 2.74 -0.89 21.49
N ILE A 30 2.17 0.11 20.80
CA ILE A 30 2.64 0.60 19.49
C ILE A 30 2.89 2.09 19.66
N THR A 31 4.06 2.54 19.23
CA THR A 31 4.41 3.97 19.25
C THR A 31 4.59 4.52 17.85
N LEU A 32 4.14 5.75 17.63
CA LEU A 32 4.33 6.53 16.41
C LEU A 32 4.99 7.85 16.77
N GLY A 33 6.20 8.08 16.24
CA GLY A 33 6.97 9.28 16.59
C GLY A 33 7.31 9.42 18.08
N GLY A 34 7.36 8.30 18.83
CA GLY A 34 7.61 8.28 20.27
C GLY A 34 6.36 8.40 21.15
N HIS A 35 5.17 8.57 20.55
CA HIS A 35 3.90 8.63 21.27
C HIS A 35 3.16 7.30 21.16
N GLU A 36 2.54 6.84 22.25
CA GLU A 36 1.70 5.64 22.29
C GLU A 36 0.45 5.85 21.42
N LEU A 37 0.16 4.93 20.48
CA LEU A 37 -1.04 5.05 19.62
C LEU A 37 -2.33 5.12 20.42
N LYS A 38 -2.43 4.35 21.52
CA LYS A 38 -3.64 4.35 22.38
C LYS A 38 -3.95 5.69 23.02
N ASP A 39 -2.95 6.57 23.18
CA ASP A 39 -3.07 7.89 23.80
C ASP A 39 -3.25 9.02 22.75
N MET A 40 -3.16 8.68 21.46
CA MET A 40 -3.34 9.61 20.35
C MET A 40 -4.82 9.65 19.89
N PRO A 41 -5.36 10.83 19.56
CA PRO A 41 -6.66 10.93 18.89
C PRO A 41 -6.63 10.18 17.55
N LEU A 42 -7.70 9.47 17.21
CA LEU A 42 -7.79 8.70 15.96
C LEU A 42 -7.59 9.58 14.71
N SER A 43 -8.04 10.84 14.75
CA SER A 43 -7.80 11.82 13.69
C SER A 43 -6.30 12.11 13.48
N GLU A 44 -5.53 12.21 14.56
CA GLU A 44 -4.10 12.46 14.50
C GLU A 44 -3.37 11.24 13.92
N ILE A 45 -3.68 10.03 14.37
CA ILE A 45 -3.16 8.79 13.78
C ILE A 45 -3.49 8.74 12.29
N ALA A 46 -4.75 9.03 11.95
CA ALA A 46 -5.21 9.04 10.57
C ALA A 46 -4.43 10.05 9.71
N ASP A 47 -4.05 11.22 10.22
CA ASP A 47 -3.25 12.21 9.49
C ASP A 47 -1.80 11.76 9.25
N GLN A 48 -1.25 10.96 10.15
CA GLN A 48 0.15 10.49 10.07
C GLN A 48 0.33 9.24 9.19
N ILE A 49 -0.72 8.48 8.89
CA ILE A 49 -0.61 7.21 8.18
C ILE A 49 -1.50 7.18 6.94
N SER A 50 -0.93 6.94 5.75
CA SER A 50 -1.66 6.57 4.53
C SER A 50 -1.67 5.07 4.37
N TYR A 51 -2.85 4.47 4.35
CA TYR A 51 -3.05 3.04 4.12
C TYR A 51 -3.64 2.80 2.72
N VAL A 52 -2.91 2.12 1.86
CA VAL A 52 -3.37 1.65 0.54
C VAL A 52 -3.69 0.17 0.68
N SER A 53 -4.99 -0.14 0.72
CA SER A 53 -5.48 -1.50 0.91
C SER A 53 -5.44 -2.31 -0.38
N GLN A 54 -5.43 -3.63 -0.26
CA GLN A 54 -5.53 -4.59 -1.36
C GLN A 54 -6.79 -4.38 -2.22
N ASP A 55 -7.93 -4.10 -1.58
CA ASP A 55 -9.22 -3.99 -2.26
C ASP A 55 -9.33 -2.75 -3.14
N ASN A 56 -8.45 -1.73 -2.95
CA ASN A 56 -8.46 -0.47 -3.70
C ASN A 56 -9.87 0.13 -3.81
N TYR A 57 -10.62 0.12 -2.69
CA TYR A 57 -12.02 0.49 -2.67
C TYR A 57 -12.25 1.94 -3.08
N LEU A 58 -13.17 2.15 -4.01
CA LEU A 58 -13.68 3.46 -4.42
C LEU A 58 -15.15 3.59 -4.05
N PHE A 59 -15.50 4.76 -3.53
CA PHE A 59 -16.87 5.10 -3.21
C PHE A 59 -17.64 5.45 -4.49
N ASN A 60 -18.95 5.20 -4.52
CA ASN A 60 -19.81 5.56 -5.64
C ASN A 60 -20.00 7.09 -5.73
N ARG A 61 -18.93 7.75 -6.10
CA ARG A 61 -18.76 9.20 -6.29
C ARG A 61 -17.91 9.46 -7.51
N SER A 62 -17.70 10.72 -7.86
CA SER A 62 -16.77 11.07 -8.95
C SER A 62 -15.33 10.67 -8.60
N ILE A 63 -14.49 10.53 -9.63
CA ILE A 63 -13.05 10.27 -9.46
C ILE A 63 -12.41 11.41 -8.65
N ARG A 64 -12.78 12.66 -8.94
CA ARG A 64 -12.34 13.85 -8.22
C ARG A 64 -12.60 13.73 -6.72
N GLU A 65 -13.83 13.38 -6.36
CA GLU A 65 -14.21 13.22 -4.94
C GLU A 65 -13.49 12.03 -4.29
N ASN A 66 -13.31 10.91 -5.01
CA ASN A 66 -12.55 9.78 -4.50
C ASN A 66 -11.09 10.15 -4.18
N ILE A 67 -10.43 10.93 -5.01
CA ILE A 67 -9.05 11.41 -4.74
C ILE A 67 -9.07 12.42 -3.60
N ARG A 68 -10.01 13.38 -3.58
CA ARG A 68 -10.14 14.43 -2.56
C ARG A 68 -10.36 13.88 -1.15
N MET A 69 -10.85 12.66 -1.00
CA MET A 69 -10.93 12.00 0.31
C MET A 69 -9.59 11.90 1.04
N GLY A 70 -8.45 11.95 0.32
CA GLY A 70 -7.13 12.01 0.93
C GLY A 70 -6.90 13.29 1.74
N ARG A 71 -7.45 14.41 1.27
CA ARG A 71 -7.44 15.72 1.94
C ARG A 71 -8.68 16.52 1.50
N PRO A 72 -9.75 16.53 2.31
CA PRO A 72 -11.04 17.15 1.95
C PRO A 72 -10.95 18.65 1.60
N SER A 73 -9.97 19.36 2.17
CA SER A 73 -9.71 20.80 1.89
C SER A 73 -8.93 21.06 0.60
N ALA A 74 -8.53 20.03 -0.14
CA ALA A 74 -7.71 20.19 -1.35
C ALA A 74 -8.50 20.85 -2.48
N THR A 75 -7.83 21.74 -3.19
CA THR A 75 -8.33 22.37 -4.41
C THR A 75 -8.38 21.38 -5.57
N ASP A 76 -9.12 21.68 -6.63
CA ASP A 76 -9.16 20.87 -7.83
C ASP A 76 -7.77 20.71 -8.46
N ALA A 77 -6.97 21.78 -8.47
CA ALA A 77 -5.60 21.74 -9.00
C ALA A 77 -4.70 20.75 -8.23
N GLU A 78 -4.82 20.68 -6.90
CA GLU A 78 -4.07 19.70 -6.08
C GLU A 78 -4.53 18.27 -6.32
N VAL A 79 -5.83 18.05 -6.50
CA VAL A 79 -6.40 16.75 -6.88
C VAL A 79 -5.85 16.30 -8.24
N GLU A 80 -5.87 17.17 -9.24
CA GLU A 80 -5.34 16.89 -10.58
C GLU A 80 -3.82 16.65 -10.56
N GLN A 81 -3.09 17.37 -9.73
CA GLN A 81 -1.66 17.13 -9.56
C GLN A 81 -1.37 15.75 -8.97
N ALA A 82 -2.11 15.33 -7.95
CA ALA A 82 -2.00 13.98 -7.38
C ALA A 82 -2.35 12.89 -8.42
N ALA A 83 -3.38 13.13 -9.24
CA ALA A 83 -3.77 12.24 -10.33
C ALA A 83 -2.66 12.11 -11.40
N LYS A 84 -1.99 13.20 -11.75
CA LYS A 84 -0.84 13.18 -12.67
C LYS A 84 0.32 12.39 -12.09
N GLN A 85 0.66 12.61 -10.83
CA GLN A 85 1.76 11.91 -10.15
C GLN A 85 1.51 10.40 -10.03
N SER A 86 0.27 9.98 -9.82
CA SER A 86 -0.11 8.55 -9.75
C SER A 86 -0.28 7.90 -11.14
N GLY A 87 -0.22 8.69 -12.22
CA GLY A 87 -0.44 8.22 -13.59
C GLY A 87 -1.89 7.91 -13.93
N CYS A 88 -2.87 8.33 -13.12
CA CYS A 88 -4.29 8.12 -13.44
C CYS A 88 -4.89 9.25 -14.30
N ASP A 89 -4.27 10.43 -14.39
CA ASP A 89 -4.75 11.55 -15.22
C ASP A 89 -4.95 11.16 -16.70
N ALA A 90 -4.04 10.40 -17.27
CA ALA A 90 -4.13 9.97 -18.66
C ALA A 90 -5.36 9.08 -18.94
N ILE A 91 -5.81 8.31 -17.95
CA ILE A 91 -7.02 7.48 -18.04
C ILE A 91 -8.25 8.37 -17.88
N ILE A 92 -8.25 9.22 -16.85
CA ILE A 92 -9.35 10.12 -16.52
C ILE A 92 -9.72 10.99 -17.71
N ARG A 93 -8.75 11.53 -18.43
CA ARG A 93 -8.96 12.38 -19.62
C ARG A 93 -9.60 11.65 -20.81
N LYS A 94 -9.61 10.32 -20.82
CA LYS A 94 -10.26 9.51 -21.87
C LYS A 94 -11.73 9.20 -21.57
N LEU A 95 -12.17 9.48 -20.34
CA LEU A 95 -13.55 9.29 -19.92
C LEU A 95 -14.42 10.48 -20.35
N ASP A 96 -15.66 10.23 -20.74
CA ASP A 96 -16.58 11.25 -21.27
C ASP A 96 -16.78 12.43 -20.32
N ASN A 97 -16.83 12.17 -19.00
CA ASN A 97 -16.99 13.18 -17.97
C ASN A 97 -15.66 13.47 -17.22
N GLY A 98 -14.51 12.98 -17.69
CA GLY A 98 -13.20 13.21 -17.09
C GLY A 98 -13.19 12.95 -15.57
N TYR A 99 -12.74 13.93 -14.80
CA TYR A 99 -12.67 13.86 -13.34
C TYR A 99 -14.05 13.73 -12.65
N ASP A 100 -15.13 14.14 -13.32
CA ASP A 100 -16.47 14.10 -12.76
C ASP A 100 -17.20 12.78 -13.08
N THR A 101 -16.51 11.84 -13.73
CA THR A 101 -16.99 10.48 -13.95
C THR A 101 -17.26 9.76 -12.64
N VAL A 102 -18.48 9.30 -12.45
CA VAL A 102 -18.89 8.47 -11.31
C VAL A 102 -18.43 7.03 -11.52
N VAL A 103 -17.66 6.50 -10.59
CA VAL A 103 -16.96 5.20 -10.75
C VAL A 103 -17.84 3.96 -10.54
N GLY A 104 -19.10 4.14 -10.17
CA GLY A 104 -19.99 3.04 -9.82
C GLY A 104 -19.70 2.46 -8.43
N SER A 105 -20.48 1.44 -8.04
CA SER A 105 -20.30 0.77 -6.75
C SER A 105 -18.93 0.07 -6.72
N ALA A 106 -18.13 0.37 -5.70
CA ALA A 106 -16.76 -0.13 -5.52
C ALA A 106 -15.83 0.08 -6.75
N GLY A 107 -16.12 1.07 -7.61
CA GLY A 107 -15.33 1.33 -8.82
C GLY A 107 -15.55 0.32 -9.95
N SER A 108 -16.75 -0.25 -10.06
CA SER A 108 -17.08 -1.32 -11.02
C SER A 108 -16.82 -0.96 -12.50
N HIS A 109 -16.75 0.33 -12.83
CA HIS A 109 -16.49 0.81 -14.20
C HIS A 109 -14.99 0.94 -14.53
N LEU A 110 -14.11 0.57 -13.59
CA LEU A 110 -12.65 0.71 -13.71
C LEU A 110 -11.95 -0.65 -13.56
N SER A 111 -10.85 -0.82 -14.27
CA SER A 111 -9.97 -1.97 -14.09
C SER A 111 -9.29 -1.97 -12.72
N GLY A 112 -8.72 -3.09 -12.28
CA GLY A 112 -7.99 -3.19 -11.01
C GLY A 112 -6.83 -2.18 -10.90
N GLY A 113 -6.03 -2.07 -11.95
CA GLY A 113 -4.91 -1.13 -12.00
C GLY A 113 -5.33 0.35 -11.99
N GLU A 114 -6.47 0.68 -12.60
CA GLU A 114 -7.03 2.03 -12.57
C GLU A 114 -7.52 2.41 -11.18
N ARG A 115 -8.27 1.51 -10.52
CA ARG A 115 -8.69 1.72 -9.12
C ARG A 115 -7.49 1.93 -8.20
N GLN A 116 -6.44 1.13 -8.40
CA GLN A 116 -5.23 1.23 -7.59
C GLN A 116 -4.51 2.57 -7.77
N ARG A 117 -4.36 3.06 -9.01
CA ARG A 117 -3.76 4.38 -9.26
C ARG A 117 -4.58 5.52 -8.63
N ILE A 118 -5.90 5.41 -8.60
CA ILE A 118 -6.77 6.37 -7.90
C ILE A 118 -6.55 6.28 -6.38
N ALA A 119 -6.43 5.09 -5.82
CA ALA A 119 -6.12 4.91 -4.39
C ALA A 119 -4.72 5.46 -4.04
N ILE A 120 -3.73 5.30 -4.92
CA ILE A 120 -2.40 5.92 -4.77
C ILE A 120 -2.49 7.45 -4.88
N ALA A 121 -3.27 8.00 -5.83
CA ALA A 121 -3.50 9.45 -5.92
C ALA A 121 -4.11 10.02 -4.62
N ARG A 122 -5.06 9.28 -4.01
CA ARG A 122 -5.62 9.61 -2.69
C ARG A 122 -4.53 9.67 -1.62
N ALA A 123 -3.63 8.68 -1.58
CA ALA A 123 -2.52 8.64 -0.64
C ALA A 123 -1.48 9.75 -0.90
N MET A 124 -1.20 10.08 -2.17
CA MET A 124 -0.34 11.21 -2.55
C MET A 124 -0.91 12.54 -2.09
N LEU A 125 -2.21 12.77 -2.32
CA LEU A 125 -2.90 13.99 -1.91
C LEU A 125 -2.90 14.17 -0.39
N LYS A 126 -3.06 13.07 0.36
CA LYS A 126 -2.97 13.05 1.81
C LYS A 126 -1.57 13.43 2.31
N ASN A 127 -0.54 12.95 1.64
CA ASN A 127 0.87 13.23 1.91
C ASN A 127 1.33 12.88 3.33
N ALA A 128 0.80 11.82 3.93
CA ALA A 128 1.20 11.35 5.26
C ALA A 128 2.67 10.88 5.29
N PRO A 129 3.38 11.04 6.44
CA PRO A 129 4.79 10.65 6.58
C PRO A 129 5.01 9.14 6.63
N VAL A 130 3.99 8.37 7.00
CA VAL A 130 4.02 6.89 6.98
C VAL A 130 3.07 6.38 5.91
N VAL A 131 3.55 5.46 5.08
CA VAL A 131 2.76 4.80 4.04
C VAL A 131 2.77 3.30 4.30
N ILE A 132 1.58 2.72 4.37
CA ILE A 132 1.39 1.26 4.44
C ILE A 132 0.77 0.82 3.13
N LEU A 133 1.43 -0.12 2.44
CA LEU A 133 0.95 -0.75 1.22
C LEU A 133 0.60 -2.20 1.50
N ASP A 134 -0.68 -2.55 1.42
CA ASP A 134 -1.15 -3.92 1.59
C ASP A 134 -1.43 -4.53 0.21
N GLU A 135 -0.54 -5.42 -0.26
CA GLU A 135 -0.64 -6.12 -1.55
C GLU A 135 -0.84 -5.21 -2.78
N ALA A 136 -0.18 -4.06 -2.79
CA ALA A 136 -0.40 -3.02 -3.80
C ALA A 136 -0.11 -3.44 -5.27
N THR A 137 0.29 -4.67 -5.57
CA THR A 137 0.62 -5.13 -6.94
C THR A 137 0.04 -6.49 -7.29
N ALA A 138 -0.87 -7.04 -6.48
CA ALA A 138 -1.54 -8.28 -6.79
C ALA A 138 -2.55 -8.07 -7.95
N TYR A 139 -2.53 -8.96 -8.94
CA TYR A 139 -3.53 -9.01 -10.04
C TYR A 139 -3.53 -7.84 -11.02
N ILE A 140 -2.38 -7.20 -11.28
CA ILE A 140 -2.24 -6.16 -12.29
C ILE A 140 -1.57 -6.75 -13.53
N ASP A 141 -2.03 -6.36 -14.71
CA ASP A 141 -1.37 -6.71 -15.97
C ASP A 141 0.03 -6.04 -16.06
N PRO A 142 0.99 -6.60 -16.85
CA PRO A 142 2.36 -6.12 -16.88
C PRO A 142 2.53 -4.65 -17.28
N GLU A 143 1.68 -4.12 -18.15
CA GLU A 143 1.76 -2.72 -18.59
C GLU A 143 1.36 -1.76 -17.46
N ASN A 144 0.31 -2.09 -16.73
CA ASN A 144 -0.14 -1.33 -15.57
C ASN A 144 0.79 -1.51 -14.36
N GLU A 145 1.46 -2.66 -14.22
CA GLU A 145 2.40 -2.91 -13.11
C GLU A 145 3.53 -1.86 -13.08
N ALA A 146 4.16 -1.58 -14.22
CA ALA A 146 5.23 -0.58 -14.31
C ALA A 146 4.76 0.83 -13.92
N LEU A 147 3.54 1.21 -14.32
CA LEU A 147 2.95 2.50 -13.96
C LEU A 147 2.64 2.59 -12.47
N VAL A 148 2.09 1.53 -11.89
CA VAL A 148 1.80 1.46 -10.44
C VAL A 148 3.10 1.49 -9.63
N GLN A 149 4.14 0.75 -10.03
CA GLN A 149 5.46 0.77 -9.37
C GLN A 149 6.07 2.18 -9.39
N LYS A 150 6.00 2.88 -10.52
CA LYS A 150 6.44 4.28 -10.63
C LYS A 150 5.66 5.19 -9.69
N ALA A 151 4.34 5.02 -9.61
CA ALA A 151 3.49 5.81 -8.71
C ALA A 151 3.84 5.54 -7.25
N ILE A 152 4.06 4.27 -6.85
CA ILE A 152 4.50 3.88 -5.50
C ILE A 152 5.87 4.52 -5.18
N SER A 153 6.83 4.42 -6.09
CA SER A 153 8.15 5.03 -5.90
C SER A 153 8.05 6.54 -5.68
N THR A 154 7.17 7.23 -6.42
CA THR A 154 6.93 8.66 -6.23
C THR A 154 6.26 8.97 -4.89
N LEU A 155 5.26 8.15 -4.49
CA LEU A 155 4.53 8.31 -3.22
C LEU A 155 5.45 8.21 -2.01
N THR A 156 6.48 7.36 -2.07
CA THR A 156 7.26 6.93 -0.90
C THR A 156 8.56 7.71 -0.69
N VAL A 157 8.91 8.64 -1.57
CA VAL A 157 10.12 9.47 -1.42
C VAL A 157 10.12 10.21 -0.08
N GLY A 158 11.16 10.01 0.72
CA GLY A 158 11.35 10.67 2.03
C GLY A 158 10.38 10.23 3.13
N LYS A 159 9.67 9.12 2.95
CA LYS A 159 8.67 8.63 3.90
C LYS A 159 9.06 7.28 4.50
N THR A 160 8.47 6.97 5.65
CA THR A 160 8.50 5.62 6.20
C THR A 160 7.55 4.73 5.42
N LEU A 161 8.09 3.67 4.81
CA LEU A 161 7.31 2.74 4.00
C LEU A 161 7.25 1.36 4.68
N ILE A 162 6.02 0.87 4.88
CA ILE A 162 5.74 -0.52 5.29
C ILE A 162 4.99 -1.19 4.15
N VAL A 163 5.50 -2.33 3.68
CA VAL A 163 4.91 -3.10 2.57
C VAL A 163 4.53 -4.49 3.06
N ILE A 164 3.27 -4.89 2.86
CA ILE A 164 2.89 -6.30 2.93
C ILE A 164 3.07 -6.88 1.53
N ALA A 165 4.07 -7.74 1.38
CA ALA A 165 4.44 -8.24 0.07
C ALA A 165 4.02 -9.69 -0.14
N HIS A 166 3.36 -9.95 -1.27
CA HIS A 166 3.11 -11.27 -1.82
C HIS A 166 4.14 -11.65 -2.89
N ARG A 167 4.75 -10.66 -3.53
CA ARG A 167 5.83 -10.86 -4.51
C ARG A 167 7.17 -10.49 -3.88
N LEU A 168 7.96 -11.49 -3.51
CA LEU A 168 9.25 -11.28 -2.86
C LEU A 168 10.25 -10.50 -3.73
N SER A 169 10.12 -10.56 -5.07
CA SER A 169 10.97 -9.80 -5.98
C SER A 169 10.85 -8.28 -5.83
N THR A 170 9.74 -7.77 -5.31
CA THR A 170 9.52 -6.33 -5.13
C THR A 170 10.17 -5.75 -3.88
N ILE A 171 10.63 -6.62 -2.98
CA ILE A 171 11.14 -6.21 -1.66
C ILE A 171 12.61 -6.59 -1.42
N VAL A 172 13.30 -7.05 -2.46
CA VAL A 172 14.74 -7.41 -2.37
C VAL A 172 15.59 -6.25 -1.85
N GLY A 173 15.26 -5.01 -2.22
CA GLY A 173 15.93 -3.79 -1.77
C GLY A 173 15.36 -3.19 -0.46
N ALA A 174 14.58 -3.94 0.32
CA ALA A 174 14.08 -3.45 1.61
C ALA A 174 15.21 -3.35 2.64
N ASP A 175 15.22 -2.28 3.43
CA ASP A 175 16.17 -2.09 4.54
C ASP A 175 15.98 -3.16 5.62
N ASN A 176 14.74 -3.61 5.81
CA ASN A 176 14.39 -4.67 6.74
C ASN A 176 13.23 -5.50 6.21
N ILE A 177 13.38 -6.82 6.23
CA ILE A 177 12.33 -7.79 5.90
C ILE A 177 11.97 -8.54 7.16
N VAL A 178 10.71 -8.49 7.55
CA VAL A 178 10.16 -9.16 8.74
C VAL A 178 9.36 -10.37 8.28
N VAL A 179 9.83 -11.55 8.61
CA VAL A 179 9.16 -12.83 8.32
C VAL A 179 8.18 -13.11 9.45
N VAL A 180 6.89 -13.07 9.14
CA VAL A 180 5.80 -13.36 10.09
C VAL A 180 5.31 -14.78 9.88
N LYS A 181 5.23 -15.54 10.98
CA LYS A 181 4.68 -16.90 10.99
C LYS A 181 3.83 -17.11 12.25
N ASP A 182 2.64 -17.63 12.08
CA ASP A 182 1.72 -17.97 13.20
C ASP A 182 1.54 -16.80 14.20
N GLY A 183 1.38 -15.58 13.70
CA GLY A 183 1.17 -14.36 14.50
C GLY A 183 2.42 -13.84 15.22
N THR A 184 3.60 -14.40 14.95
CA THR A 184 4.87 -13.99 15.59
C THR A 184 5.93 -13.60 14.56
N ILE A 185 6.92 -12.79 14.99
CA ILE A 185 8.10 -12.51 14.17
C ILE A 185 9.02 -13.74 14.23
N HIS A 186 9.12 -14.45 13.11
CA HIS A 186 9.98 -15.63 12.98
C HIS A 186 11.44 -15.26 12.74
N ALA A 187 11.69 -14.26 11.90
CA ALA A 187 13.02 -13.73 11.59
C ALA A 187 12.89 -12.29 11.06
N GLN A 188 13.97 -11.50 11.15
CA GLN A 188 14.04 -10.21 10.49
C GLN A 188 15.49 -9.87 10.12
N SER A 189 15.72 -9.41 8.89
CA SER A 189 17.00 -8.93 8.37
C SER A 189 16.86 -8.39 6.94
N THR A 190 17.99 -8.15 6.26
CA THR A 190 18.03 -7.91 4.81
C THR A 190 17.75 -9.19 4.02
N HIS A 191 17.45 -9.03 2.72
CA HIS A 191 17.18 -10.14 1.80
C HIS A 191 18.31 -11.19 1.82
N GLU A 192 19.55 -10.76 1.61
CA GLU A 192 20.71 -11.64 1.52
C GLU A 192 20.88 -12.46 2.80
N LYS A 193 20.79 -11.78 3.95
CA LYS A 193 20.98 -12.42 5.24
C LYS A 193 19.85 -13.41 5.58
N LEU A 194 18.62 -13.12 5.18
CA LEU A 194 17.50 -14.07 5.35
C LEU A 194 17.62 -15.29 4.45
N LEU A 195 18.17 -15.15 3.25
CA LEU A 195 18.47 -16.30 2.39
C LEU A 195 19.47 -17.25 3.04
N GLU A 196 20.43 -16.73 3.80
CA GLU A 196 21.42 -17.53 4.51
C GLU A 196 20.88 -18.17 5.78
N THR A 197 20.13 -17.39 6.58
CA THR A 197 19.83 -17.73 7.99
C THR A 197 18.42 -18.21 8.24
N CYS A 198 17.46 -17.98 7.32
CA CYS A 198 16.05 -18.31 7.52
C CYS A 198 15.55 -19.32 6.47
N PRO A 199 15.45 -20.61 6.80
CA PRO A 199 14.97 -21.63 5.87
C PRO A 199 13.57 -21.30 5.30
N LEU A 200 12.64 -20.85 6.14
CA LEU A 200 11.30 -20.47 5.71
C LEU A 200 11.32 -19.38 4.63
N TYR A 201 12.15 -18.35 4.80
CA TYR A 201 12.29 -17.28 3.80
C TYR A 201 12.90 -17.79 2.49
N ARG A 202 13.89 -18.66 2.59
CA ARG A 202 14.55 -19.30 1.44
C ARG A 202 13.56 -20.13 0.63
N ASP A 203 12.75 -20.97 1.31
CA ASP A 203 11.73 -21.79 0.67
C ASP A 203 10.68 -20.95 -0.05
N MET A 204 10.21 -19.86 0.59
CA MET A 204 9.29 -18.91 -0.02
C MET A 204 9.91 -18.23 -1.26
N TRP A 205 11.19 -17.87 -1.20
CA TRP A 205 11.91 -17.27 -2.31
C TRP A 205 12.08 -18.24 -3.48
N GLN A 206 12.46 -19.48 -3.21
CA GLN A 206 12.59 -20.53 -4.24
C GLN A 206 11.25 -20.83 -4.91
N ALA A 207 10.17 -20.93 -4.15
CA ALA A 207 8.83 -21.11 -4.70
C ALA A 207 8.41 -19.92 -5.60
N HIS A 208 8.80 -18.69 -5.22
CA HIS A 208 8.52 -17.49 -6.02
C HIS A 208 9.30 -17.45 -7.34
N ILE A 209 10.57 -17.85 -7.36
CA ILE A 209 11.39 -17.93 -8.58
C ILE A 209 10.89 -19.07 -9.47
N GLY A 210 10.68 -20.26 -8.93
CA GLY A 210 10.20 -21.41 -9.68
C GLY A 210 8.84 -21.19 -10.36
N ALA A 211 7.97 -20.34 -9.79
CA ALA A 211 6.72 -19.93 -10.42
C ALA A 211 6.93 -18.97 -11.60
N LYS A 212 8.03 -18.18 -11.61
CA LYS A 212 8.36 -17.27 -12.75
C LYS A 212 8.96 -18.01 -13.94
N ASP A 213 9.71 -19.09 -13.70
CA ASP A 213 10.35 -19.86 -14.77
C ASP A 213 9.36 -20.77 -15.53
N GLN A 214 8.09 -20.85 -15.07
CA GLN A 214 7.03 -21.65 -15.68
C GLN A 214 6.00 -20.82 -16.50
N MET A 215 6.17 -19.51 -16.58
CA MET A 215 5.37 -18.59 -17.41
C MET A 215 6.13 -18.06 -18.59
#